data_9fa884a1bfb523b883dfea2970c49533
#
_entry.id   9fa884a1bfb523b883dfea2970c49533
#
_cell.length_a   1.000
_cell.length_b   1.000
_cell.length_c   1.000
_cell.angle_alpha   90.00
_cell.angle_beta   90.00
_cell.angle_gamma   90.00
#
_symmetry.space_group_name_H-M   'P 1'
#
loop_
_entity.id
_entity.type
_entity.pdbx_description
1 polymer ?
#
loop_
_entity_poly.entity_id
_entity_poly.type
_entity_poly.pdbx_seq_one_letter_code
_entity_poly.pdbx_strand_id
1 'polypeptide(L)'
;MDLKSAIILPLLLCLAAIPAGAQRKVSADVEVMTVAGGKLSKVTKSVYCSNNGRLVTLFKKPYSYYVVANAKGEVQLYRPESNEVLTQIDKDLSSGSELVMLFMGGHIDDLGLRAYGYKLSATTREDGLLKKKFTPSDPTLPEVEIVFEDYLPIYCAYTSPEGRLMSKKYLADYRQYGRLMLPLRITDIAYGKGRDSTVVRTIYSAVKVDVDDPAFNFQVPADATPMKLPEASR
;
A
#
# COMPACT_ATOMS: atom_id res chain seq x y z
N MET A 1 24.50 -61.71 -42.27
CA MET A 1 24.71 -61.52 -40.80
C MET A 1 24.76 -60.07 -40.54
N ASP A 2 23.63 -59.47 -40.19
CA ASP A 2 23.43 -58.00 -40.11
C ASP A 2 23.58 -57.55 -38.72
N LEU A 3 24.57 -56.69 -38.47
CA LEU A 3 24.81 -56.04 -37.22
C LEU A 3 24.02 -54.71 -37.20
N LYS A 4 22.87 -54.73 -36.55
CA LYS A 4 22.08 -53.50 -36.33
C LYS A 4 22.68 -52.67 -35.22
N SER A 5 23.40 -51.62 -35.59
CA SER A 5 23.82 -50.56 -34.67
C SER A 5 22.62 -49.76 -34.12
N ALA A 6 22.29 -49.96 -32.87
CA ALA A 6 21.33 -49.15 -32.17
C ALA A 6 21.98 -47.80 -31.76
N ILE A 7 21.66 -46.73 -32.44
CA ILE A 7 22.05 -45.36 -32.03
C ILE A 7 21.13 -44.95 -30.87
N ILE A 8 21.65 -44.94 -29.66
CA ILE A 8 21.01 -44.35 -28.49
C ILE A 8 21.26 -42.85 -28.55
N LEU A 9 20.22 -42.10 -28.94
CA LEU A 9 20.22 -40.65 -28.89
C LEU A 9 19.98 -40.19 -27.44
N PRO A 10 20.93 -39.50 -26.76
CA PRO A 10 20.66 -38.97 -25.44
C PRO A 10 19.66 -37.81 -25.55
N LEU A 11 18.47 -38.03 -25.03
CA LEU A 11 17.44 -36.99 -24.83
C LEU A 11 17.97 -35.97 -23.80
N LEU A 12 18.58 -34.90 -24.27
CA LEU A 12 19.00 -33.79 -23.41
C LEU A 12 17.75 -33.10 -22.87
N LEU A 13 17.34 -33.47 -21.67
CA LEU A 13 16.26 -32.81 -20.94
C LEU A 13 16.76 -31.42 -20.53
N CYS A 14 16.53 -30.41 -21.36
CA CYS A 14 16.64 -29.02 -20.97
C CYS A 14 15.61 -28.76 -19.86
N LEU A 15 16.00 -28.93 -18.60
CA LEU A 15 15.30 -28.29 -17.49
C LEU A 15 15.37 -26.78 -17.73
N ALA A 16 14.34 -26.23 -18.36
CA ALA A 16 14.10 -24.81 -18.31
C ALA A 16 13.91 -24.45 -16.83
N ALA A 17 14.95 -23.87 -16.24
CA ALA A 17 14.83 -23.24 -14.92
C ALA A 17 13.74 -22.16 -15.07
N ILE A 18 12.52 -22.51 -14.61
CA ILE A 18 11.44 -21.53 -14.44
C ILE A 18 12.05 -20.51 -13.47
N PRO A 19 12.25 -19.25 -13.86
CA PRO A 19 12.72 -18.25 -12.92
C PRO A 19 11.71 -18.23 -11.78
N ALA A 20 12.13 -18.66 -10.59
CA ALA A 20 11.38 -18.49 -9.37
C ALA A 20 10.96 -17.02 -9.36
N GLY A 21 9.64 -16.74 -9.43
CA GLY A 21 9.11 -15.42 -9.71
C GLY A 21 9.84 -14.40 -8.86
N ALA A 22 10.63 -13.54 -9.51
CA ALA A 22 11.47 -12.59 -8.82
C ALA A 22 10.60 -11.79 -7.86
N GLN A 23 10.98 -11.77 -6.59
CA GLN A 23 10.25 -11.05 -5.56
C GLN A 23 10.15 -9.59 -5.98
N ARG A 24 8.93 -9.16 -6.32
CA ARG A 24 8.70 -7.81 -6.78
C ARG A 24 8.95 -6.82 -5.65
N LYS A 25 9.79 -5.85 -5.91
CA LYS A 25 10.19 -4.80 -4.98
C LYS A 25 9.85 -3.45 -5.57
N VAL A 26 9.28 -2.56 -4.76
CA VAL A 26 9.01 -1.17 -5.15
C VAL A 26 9.49 -0.24 -4.06
N SER A 27 10.32 0.72 -4.39
CA SER A 27 10.68 1.81 -3.49
C SER A 27 10.25 3.15 -4.07
N ALA A 28 9.91 4.09 -3.19
CA ALA A 28 9.56 5.46 -3.56
C ALA A 28 9.90 6.43 -2.43
N ASP A 29 10.22 7.66 -2.79
CA ASP A 29 10.17 8.79 -1.87
C ASP A 29 8.73 9.34 -1.84
N VAL A 30 8.27 9.65 -0.63
CA VAL A 30 6.89 10.05 -0.37
C VAL A 30 6.87 11.36 0.40
N GLU A 31 6.14 12.31 -0.10
CA GLU A 31 5.82 13.55 0.60
C GLU A 31 4.34 13.55 0.96
N VAL A 32 4.04 13.76 2.23
CA VAL A 32 2.67 13.86 2.75
C VAL A 32 2.46 15.26 3.30
N MET A 33 1.53 16.00 2.72
CA MET A 33 1.09 17.32 3.18
C MET A 33 -0.32 17.20 3.75
N THR A 34 -0.51 17.66 4.98
CA THR A 34 -1.81 17.66 5.65
C THR A 34 -2.22 19.09 6.00
N VAL A 35 -3.43 19.47 5.60
CA VAL A 35 -4.08 20.72 6.03
C VAL A 35 -5.28 20.36 6.89
N ALA A 36 -5.25 20.78 8.14
CA ALA A 36 -6.32 20.56 9.12
C ALA A 36 -6.44 21.80 10.03
N GLY A 37 -7.65 22.32 10.23
CA GLY A 37 -7.89 23.49 11.05
C GLY A 37 -7.04 24.70 10.63
N GLY A 38 -6.81 24.91 9.32
CA GLY A 38 -5.98 25.97 8.78
C GLY A 38 -4.46 25.81 8.98
N LYS A 39 -4.01 24.70 9.58
CA LYS A 39 -2.59 24.41 9.80
C LYS A 39 -2.08 23.41 8.75
N LEU A 40 -0.90 23.73 8.19
CA LEU A 40 -0.18 22.86 7.27
C LEU A 40 0.89 22.07 8.04
N SER A 41 0.89 20.76 7.88
CA SER A 41 2.01 19.90 8.28
C SER A 41 2.56 19.14 7.09
N LYS A 42 3.85 18.78 7.15
CA LYS A 42 4.55 18.08 6.09
C LYS A 42 5.42 16.97 6.67
N VAL A 43 5.28 15.77 6.10
CA VAL A 43 6.09 14.61 6.42
C VAL A 43 6.78 14.13 5.15
N THR A 44 8.06 13.78 5.24
CA THR A 44 8.78 13.12 4.15
C THR A 44 9.29 11.77 4.62
N LYS A 45 9.10 10.76 3.79
CA LYS A 45 9.49 9.38 4.08
C LYS A 45 9.96 8.68 2.80
N SER A 46 10.69 7.57 2.94
CA SER A 46 10.89 6.61 1.86
C SER A 46 10.20 5.31 2.21
N VAL A 47 9.55 4.68 1.24
CA VAL A 47 8.89 3.39 1.40
C VAL A 47 9.60 2.32 0.58
N TYR A 48 9.72 1.12 1.13
CA TYR A 48 10.32 -0.06 0.51
C TYR A 48 9.34 -1.21 0.66
N CYS A 49 8.62 -1.50 -0.40
CA CYS A 49 7.52 -2.47 -0.47
C CYS A 49 7.99 -3.76 -1.15
N SER A 50 7.76 -4.91 -0.53
CA SER A 50 8.07 -6.22 -1.09
C SER A 50 6.80 -7.05 -1.22
N ASN A 51 6.64 -7.82 -2.29
CA ASN A 51 5.44 -8.62 -2.57
C ASN A 51 5.21 -9.79 -1.59
N ASN A 52 6.18 -10.08 -0.70
CA ASN A 52 6.00 -11.00 0.43
C ASN A 52 5.24 -10.36 1.61
N GLY A 53 4.72 -9.15 1.43
CA GLY A 53 3.98 -8.42 2.46
C GLY A 53 4.87 -7.62 3.43
N ARG A 54 6.17 -7.51 3.18
CA ARG A 54 7.05 -6.67 3.99
C ARG A 54 7.05 -5.23 3.50
N LEU A 55 6.89 -4.30 4.43
CA LEU A 55 7.00 -2.86 4.23
C LEU A 55 8.03 -2.29 5.20
N VAL A 56 9.02 -1.59 4.68
CA VAL A 56 9.94 -0.77 5.48
C VAL A 56 9.69 0.69 5.10
N THR A 57 9.42 1.52 6.09
CA THR A 57 9.24 2.96 5.91
C THR A 57 10.31 3.69 6.72
N LEU A 58 11.14 4.47 6.04
CA LEU A 58 12.07 5.41 6.68
C LEU A 58 11.43 6.80 6.67
N PHE A 59 10.96 7.25 7.83
CA PHE A 59 10.58 8.65 8.03
C PHE A 59 11.84 9.51 8.10
N LYS A 60 11.82 10.65 7.39
CA LYS A 60 12.98 11.56 7.27
C LYS A 60 12.74 12.89 7.98
N LYS A 61 11.52 13.44 7.87
CA LYS A 61 11.13 14.73 8.48
C LYS A 61 9.67 14.65 8.94
N PRO A 62 9.30 15.31 10.06
CA PRO A 62 10.15 16.14 10.93
C PRO A 62 11.10 15.32 11.80
N TYR A 63 10.83 14.03 12.03
CA TYR A 63 11.65 13.13 12.86
C TYR A 63 12.12 11.93 12.03
N SER A 64 13.32 11.43 12.32
CA SER A 64 13.88 10.26 11.64
C SER A 64 13.64 8.99 12.46
N TYR A 65 12.93 8.04 11.89
CA TYR A 65 12.69 6.71 12.48
C TYR A 65 12.28 5.71 11.41
N TYR A 66 12.39 4.44 11.73
CA TYR A 66 11.93 3.36 10.87
C TYR A 66 10.61 2.78 11.36
N VAL A 67 9.75 2.39 10.42
CA VAL A 67 8.61 1.52 10.68
C VAL A 67 8.76 0.30 9.79
N VAL A 68 8.76 -0.88 10.40
CA VAL A 68 8.77 -2.16 9.70
C VAL A 68 7.43 -2.83 9.96
N ALA A 69 6.69 -3.11 8.91
CA ALA A 69 5.38 -3.75 8.99
C ALA A 69 5.30 -4.97 8.07
N ASN A 70 4.39 -5.88 8.39
CA ASN A 70 4.07 -7.02 7.55
C ASN A 70 2.56 -7.16 7.31
N ALA A 71 2.16 -8.12 6.47
CA ALA A 71 0.77 -8.37 6.13
C ALA A 71 -0.09 -8.86 7.32
N LYS A 72 0.52 -9.33 8.42
CA LYS A 72 -0.17 -9.81 9.62
C LYS A 72 -0.50 -8.68 10.60
N GLY A 73 0.01 -7.45 10.36
CA GLY A 73 -0.12 -6.32 11.26
C GLY A 73 0.93 -6.31 12.38
N GLU A 74 2.00 -7.10 12.28
CA GLU A 74 3.16 -6.95 13.15
C GLU A 74 3.92 -5.71 12.74
N VAL A 75 4.06 -4.74 13.65
CA VAL A 75 4.67 -3.43 13.41
C VAL A 75 5.77 -3.18 14.42
N GLN A 76 6.93 -2.78 13.93
CA GLN A 76 8.04 -2.30 14.74
C GLN A 76 8.35 -0.85 14.38
N LEU A 77 8.30 0.05 15.36
CA LEU A 77 8.79 1.42 15.23
C LEU A 77 10.14 1.51 15.92
N TYR A 78 11.18 1.85 15.17
CA TYR A 78 12.56 1.92 15.67
C TYR A 78 13.12 3.32 15.55
N ARG A 79 13.69 3.84 16.64
CA ARG A 79 14.40 5.12 16.72
C ARG A 79 15.90 4.86 16.78
N PRO A 80 16.67 5.14 15.71
CA PRO A 80 18.12 4.92 15.71
C PRO A 80 18.87 5.76 16.73
N GLU A 81 18.41 7.01 16.99
CA GLU A 81 19.09 7.95 17.89
C GLU A 81 19.14 7.46 19.33
N SER A 82 18.10 6.77 19.79
CA SER A 82 18.02 6.23 21.17
C SER A 82 18.20 4.72 21.24
N ASN A 83 18.33 4.03 20.08
CA ASN A 83 18.34 2.58 19.96
C ASN A 83 17.13 1.93 20.66
N GLU A 84 15.94 2.52 20.47
CA GLU A 84 14.69 2.07 21.09
C GLU A 84 13.73 1.52 20.05
N VAL A 85 12.98 0.47 20.42
CA VAL A 85 11.95 -0.13 19.57
C VAL A 85 10.62 -0.25 20.32
N LEU A 86 9.52 0.10 19.63
CA LEU A 86 8.16 -0.24 20.00
C LEU A 86 7.68 -1.35 19.07
N THR A 87 7.26 -2.48 19.63
CA THR A 87 6.65 -3.57 18.85
C THR A 87 5.18 -3.68 19.24
N GLN A 88 4.31 -3.74 18.25
CA GLN A 88 2.87 -3.89 18.45
C GLN A 88 2.25 -4.76 17.35
N ILE A 89 1.04 -5.25 17.61
CA ILE A 89 0.21 -5.90 16.59
C ILE A 89 -0.99 -5.01 16.36
N ASP A 90 -1.10 -4.49 15.15
CA ASP A 90 -2.19 -3.62 14.73
C ASP A 90 -2.51 -3.88 13.26
N LYS A 91 -3.71 -4.43 13.02
CA LYS A 91 -4.14 -4.77 11.65
C LYS A 91 -4.33 -3.54 10.78
N ASP A 92 -4.66 -2.40 11.37
CA ASP A 92 -4.87 -1.14 10.65
C ASP A 92 -3.54 -0.52 10.20
N LEU A 93 -2.43 -0.90 10.86
CA LEU A 93 -1.07 -0.52 10.48
C LEU A 93 -0.37 -1.62 9.66
N SER A 94 -1.09 -2.64 9.19
CA SER A 94 -0.52 -3.67 8.33
C SER A 94 0.04 -3.07 7.04
N SER A 95 1.01 -3.73 6.44
CA SER A 95 1.59 -3.30 5.16
C SER A 95 0.55 -3.18 4.03
N GLY A 96 -0.56 -3.92 4.13
CA GLY A 96 -1.67 -3.87 3.19
C GLY A 96 -2.41 -2.53 3.15
N SER A 97 -2.26 -1.67 4.16
CA SER A 97 -2.83 -0.32 4.17
C SER A 97 -2.04 0.68 3.29
N GLU A 98 -0.78 0.37 2.94
CA GLU A 98 0.01 1.20 2.03
C GLU A 98 -0.46 1.01 0.58
N LEU A 99 -0.80 2.11 -0.09
CA LEU A 99 -1.39 2.06 -1.43
C LEU A 99 -0.49 1.35 -2.45
N VAL A 100 0.82 1.55 -2.38
CA VAL A 100 1.77 0.86 -3.26
C VAL A 100 1.63 -0.66 -3.13
N MET A 101 1.40 -1.18 -1.92
CA MET A 101 1.19 -2.61 -1.67
C MET A 101 -0.12 -3.10 -2.31
N LEU A 102 -1.20 -2.31 -2.27
CA LEU A 102 -2.46 -2.66 -2.94
C LEU A 102 -2.27 -2.79 -4.45
N PHE A 103 -1.56 -1.84 -5.06
CA PHE A 103 -1.26 -1.88 -6.49
C PHE A 103 -0.31 -3.02 -6.87
N MET A 104 0.70 -3.31 -6.06
CA MET A 104 1.59 -4.46 -6.25
C MET A 104 0.85 -5.79 -6.15
N GLY A 105 -0.12 -5.89 -5.23
CA GLY A 105 -0.95 -7.07 -5.01
C GLY A 105 -2.04 -7.26 -6.07
N GLY A 106 -2.24 -6.31 -6.99
CA GLY A 106 -3.30 -6.36 -7.99
C GLY A 106 -4.71 -6.06 -7.45
N HIS A 107 -4.82 -5.53 -6.22
CA HIS A 107 -6.10 -5.19 -5.57
C HIS A 107 -6.63 -3.81 -6.00
N ILE A 108 -6.45 -3.45 -7.28
CA ILE A 108 -6.87 -2.15 -7.81
C ILE A 108 -8.36 -2.07 -8.12
N ASP A 109 -9.02 -3.21 -8.30
CA ASP A 109 -10.44 -3.31 -8.67
C ASP A 109 -11.40 -3.01 -7.52
N ASP A 110 -10.93 -3.11 -6.28
CA ASP A 110 -11.69 -2.84 -5.07
C ASP A 110 -10.89 -2.06 -4.00
N LEU A 111 -9.65 -1.66 -4.30
CA LEU A 111 -8.74 -0.99 -3.38
C LEU A 111 -8.61 -1.69 -2.01
N GLY A 112 -8.71 -3.04 -2.01
CA GLY A 112 -8.59 -3.88 -0.82
C GLY A 112 -9.88 -3.99 0.02
N LEU A 113 -10.99 -3.41 -0.41
CA LEU A 113 -12.25 -3.38 0.34
C LEU A 113 -12.78 -4.78 0.70
N ARG A 114 -12.59 -5.78 -0.17
CA ARG A 114 -13.04 -7.16 0.10
C ARG A 114 -12.38 -7.77 1.34
N ALA A 115 -11.14 -7.41 1.62
CA ALA A 115 -10.44 -7.88 2.82
C ALA A 115 -11.08 -7.34 4.12
N TYR A 116 -11.83 -6.23 4.04
CA TYR A 116 -12.59 -5.63 5.13
C TYR A 116 -14.08 -5.98 5.12
N GLY A 117 -14.47 -7.02 4.38
CA GLY A 117 -15.85 -7.53 4.36
C GLY A 117 -16.82 -6.78 3.45
N TYR A 118 -16.31 -5.93 2.55
CA TYR A 118 -17.16 -5.28 1.56
C TYR A 118 -17.50 -6.20 0.39
N LYS A 119 -18.68 -6.05 -0.15
CA LYS A 119 -19.16 -6.77 -1.34
C LYS A 119 -19.58 -5.79 -2.42
N LEU A 120 -19.24 -6.11 -3.68
CA LEU A 120 -19.71 -5.36 -4.83
C LEU A 120 -21.23 -5.47 -4.91
N SER A 121 -21.94 -4.33 -4.81
CA SER A 121 -23.40 -4.25 -4.83
C SER A 121 -23.95 -3.72 -6.14
N ALA A 122 -23.23 -2.84 -6.84
CA ALA A 122 -23.66 -2.32 -8.13
C ALA A 122 -22.44 -1.98 -9.02
N THR A 123 -22.68 -2.05 -10.32
CA THR A 123 -21.73 -1.59 -11.34
C THR A 123 -22.52 -0.84 -12.40
N THR A 124 -22.14 0.41 -12.66
CA THR A 124 -22.74 1.26 -13.69
C THR A 124 -21.67 1.85 -14.59
N ARG A 125 -22.02 2.16 -15.82
CA ARG A 125 -21.15 2.86 -16.75
C ARG A 125 -21.87 4.12 -17.24
N GLU A 126 -21.20 5.26 -17.09
CA GLU A 126 -21.75 6.57 -17.43
C GLU A 126 -20.61 7.46 -17.93
N ASP A 127 -20.80 8.12 -19.07
CA ASP A 127 -19.82 9.02 -19.69
C ASP A 127 -18.41 8.42 -19.86
N GLY A 128 -18.34 7.12 -20.19
CA GLY A 128 -17.09 6.40 -20.34
C GLY A 128 -16.46 5.92 -19.03
N LEU A 129 -16.96 6.37 -17.87
CA LEU A 129 -16.48 5.97 -16.56
C LEU A 129 -17.20 4.71 -16.06
N LEU A 130 -16.45 3.84 -15.38
CA LEU A 130 -17.00 2.67 -14.69
C LEU A 130 -17.10 3.00 -13.20
N LYS A 131 -18.32 2.97 -12.66
CA LYS A 131 -18.60 3.18 -11.23
C LYS A 131 -18.91 1.84 -10.58
N LYS A 132 -18.23 1.51 -9.50
CA LYS A 132 -18.47 0.32 -8.67
C LYS A 132 -18.89 0.76 -7.27
N LYS A 133 -20.03 0.26 -6.79
CA LYS A 133 -20.51 0.48 -5.43
C LYS A 133 -20.27 -0.75 -4.59
N PHE A 134 -19.71 -0.56 -3.40
CA PHE A 134 -19.43 -1.61 -2.44
C PHE A 134 -20.21 -1.34 -1.15
N THR A 135 -20.89 -2.38 -0.67
CA THR A 135 -21.65 -2.36 0.57
C THR A 135 -20.93 -3.21 1.61
N PRO A 136 -20.71 -2.70 2.84
CA PRO A 136 -20.06 -3.45 3.90
C PRO A 136 -21.01 -4.55 4.44
N SER A 137 -20.42 -5.60 5.02
CA SER A 137 -21.19 -6.63 5.74
C SER A 137 -21.72 -6.10 7.07
N ASP A 138 -21.04 -5.16 7.70
CA ASP A 138 -21.50 -4.43 8.89
C ASP A 138 -22.25 -3.16 8.45
N PRO A 139 -23.55 -3.04 8.70
CA PRO A 139 -24.36 -1.90 8.25
C PRO A 139 -24.01 -0.57 8.94
N THR A 140 -23.19 -0.58 9.98
CA THR A 140 -22.71 0.64 10.65
C THR A 140 -21.52 1.30 9.92
N LEU A 141 -20.89 0.56 9.01
CA LEU A 141 -19.80 1.06 8.20
C LEU A 141 -20.31 1.82 6.96
N PRO A 142 -19.51 2.76 6.41
CA PRO A 142 -19.90 3.52 5.24
C PRO A 142 -19.96 2.66 3.97
N GLU A 143 -20.86 2.97 3.06
CA GLU A 143 -20.79 2.49 1.68
C GLU A 143 -19.62 3.15 0.94
N VAL A 144 -19.08 2.46 -0.05
CA VAL A 144 -17.93 2.95 -0.83
C VAL A 144 -18.26 2.93 -2.32
N GLU A 145 -18.04 4.04 -2.99
CA GLU A 145 -18.05 4.13 -4.45
C GLU A 145 -16.64 4.33 -4.98
N ILE A 146 -16.24 3.52 -5.97
CA ILE A 146 -14.98 3.69 -6.70
C ILE A 146 -15.31 3.96 -8.17
N VAL A 147 -14.71 5.02 -8.72
CA VAL A 147 -14.84 5.38 -10.13
C VAL A 147 -13.53 5.09 -10.83
N PHE A 148 -13.65 4.46 -12.01
CA PHE A 148 -12.54 4.03 -12.85
C PHE A 148 -12.61 4.74 -14.22
N GLU A 149 -11.46 5.17 -14.70
CA GLU A 149 -11.20 5.59 -16.06
C GLU A 149 -10.11 4.67 -16.63
N ASP A 150 -10.31 4.10 -17.83
CA ASP A 150 -9.38 3.17 -18.45
C ASP A 150 -8.88 2.05 -17.50
N TYR A 151 -9.80 1.49 -16.71
CA TYR A 151 -9.54 0.44 -15.69
C TYR A 151 -8.71 0.88 -14.48
N LEU A 152 -8.35 2.17 -14.37
CA LEU A 152 -7.60 2.71 -13.24
C LEU A 152 -8.57 3.44 -12.30
N PRO A 153 -8.51 3.21 -10.98
CA PRO A 153 -9.33 3.94 -10.03
C PRO A 153 -8.88 5.41 -9.96
N ILE A 154 -9.76 6.34 -10.27
CA ILE A 154 -9.47 7.79 -10.25
C ILE A 154 -10.11 8.49 -9.06
N TYR A 155 -11.15 7.89 -8.49
CA TYR A 155 -11.91 8.47 -7.39
C TYR A 155 -12.47 7.38 -6.50
N CYS A 156 -12.55 7.67 -5.19
CA CYS A 156 -13.22 6.83 -4.20
C CYS A 156 -13.94 7.72 -3.20
N ALA A 157 -15.17 7.37 -2.82
CA ALA A 157 -15.97 8.11 -1.85
C ALA A 157 -16.56 7.16 -0.80
N TYR A 158 -16.58 7.61 0.45
CA TYR A 158 -17.16 6.92 1.60
C TYR A 158 -18.38 7.70 2.07
N THR A 159 -19.52 7.04 2.09
CA THR A 159 -20.82 7.63 2.47
C THR A 159 -21.38 6.91 3.68
N SER A 160 -21.71 7.64 4.74
CA SER A 160 -22.31 7.04 5.96
C SER A 160 -23.65 6.38 5.66
N PRO A 161 -24.16 5.50 6.56
CA PRO A 161 -25.49 4.91 6.43
C PRO A 161 -26.62 5.93 6.29
N GLU A 162 -26.44 7.14 6.84
CA GLU A 162 -27.39 8.26 6.74
C GLU A 162 -27.27 9.05 5.43
N GLY A 163 -26.42 8.61 4.49
CA GLY A 163 -26.22 9.26 3.20
C GLY A 163 -25.28 10.46 3.21
N ARG A 164 -24.54 10.70 4.30
CA ARG A 164 -23.59 11.82 4.41
C ARG A 164 -22.23 11.41 3.83
N LEU A 165 -21.68 12.23 2.95
CA LEU A 165 -20.30 12.06 2.46
C LEU A 165 -19.32 12.27 3.62
N MET A 166 -18.54 11.22 3.95
CA MET A 166 -17.56 11.21 5.04
C MET A 166 -16.16 11.55 4.54
N SER A 167 -15.77 10.97 3.42
CA SER A 167 -14.48 11.24 2.80
C SER A 167 -14.49 10.95 1.32
N LYS A 168 -13.53 11.51 0.62
CA LYS A 168 -13.26 11.22 -0.78
C LYS A 168 -11.76 11.21 -1.04
N LYS A 169 -11.35 10.40 -1.98
CA LYS A 169 -9.97 10.21 -2.42
C LYS A 169 -9.90 10.38 -3.94
N TYR A 170 -8.93 11.12 -4.39
CA TYR A 170 -8.58 11.27 -5.79
C TYR A 170 -7.23 10.62 -6.03
N LEU A 171 -7.12 9.81 -7.09
CA LEU A 171 -5.89 9.17 -7.53
C LEU A 171 -5.56 9.72 -8.92
N ALA A 172 -4.39 10.29 -9.08
CA ALA A 172 -4.01 11.00 -10.30
C ALA A 172 -2.53 10.81 -10.64
N ASP A 173 -2.14 11.33 -11.80
CA ASP A 173 -0.76 11.32 -12.29
C ASP A 173 -0.20 9.89 -12.41
N TYR A 174 -1.00 9.00 -12.98
CA TYR A 174 -0.62 7.61 -13.17
C TYR A 174 0.63 7.47 -14.04
N ARG A 175 1.55 6.63 -13.60
CA ARG A 175 2.75 6.25 -14.34
C ARG A 175 2.94 4.76 -14.39
N GLN A 176 3.39 4.28 -15.53
CA GLN A 176 3.72 2.88 -15.74
C GLN A 176 5.21 2.63 -15.40
N TYR A 177 5.44 1.59 -14.58
CA TYR A 177 6.75 1.07 -14.22
C TYR A 177 6.79 -0.43 -14.54
N GLY A 178 7.23 -0.78 -15.76
CA GLY A 178 7.11 -2.14 -16.27
C GLY A 178 5.63 -2.56 -16.38
N ARG A 179 5.22 -3.53 -15.57
CA ARG A 179 3.81 -3.99 -15.50
C ARG A 179 3.01 -3.33 -14.37
N LEU A 180 3.64 -2.49 -13.58
CA LEU A 180 3.00 -1.81 -12.46
C LEU A 180 2.56 -0.41 -12.91
N MET A 181 1.28 -0.09 -12.70
CA MET A 181 0.73 1.23 -12.87
C MET A 181 0.50 1.83 -11.49
N LEU A 182 1.06 3.00 -11.20
CA LEU A 182 0.93 3.66 -9.89
C LEU A 182 0.43 5.09 -10.04
N PRO A 183 -0.53 5.54 -9.21
CA PRO A 183 -0.85 6.96 -9.07
C PRO A 183 0.27 7.64 -8.30
N LEU A 184 0.83 8.71 -8.83
CA LEU A 184 1.90 9.45 -8.17
C LEU A 184 1.37 10.57 -7.28
N ARG A 185 0.09 10.92 -7.42
CA ARG A 185 -0.57 11.90 -6.56
C ARG A 185 -1.89 11.38 -6.06
N ILE A 186 -2.04 11.44 -4.73
CA ILE A 186 -3.28 11.08 -4.04
C ILE A 186 -3.72 12.28 -3.23
N THR A 187 -5.01 12.60 -3.27
CA THR A 187 -5.60 13.64 -2.43
C THR A 187 -6.79 13.03 -1.69
N ASP A 188 -6.66 12.93 -0.38
CA ASP A 188 -7.73 12.52 0.53
C ASP A 188 -8.36 13.76 1.14
N ILE A 189 -9.69 13.79 1.20
CA ILE A 189 -10.46 14.83 1.86
C ILE A 189 -11.42 14.15 2.84
N ALA A 190 -11.20 14.34 4.12
CA ALA A 190 -12.10 13.86 5.17
C ALA A 190 -12.94 15.03 5.71
N TYR A 191 -14.24 14.81 5.82
CA TYR A 191 -15.20 15.81 6.28
C TYR A 191 -15.52 15.57 7.76
N GLY A 192 -15.22 16.55 8.60
CA GLY A 192 -15.57 16.56 10.02
C GLY A 192 -17.02 16.93 10.28
N LYS A 193 -17.33 17.21 11.53
CA LYS A 193 -18.62 17.83 11.92
C LYS A 193 -18.59 19.31 11.51
N GLY A 194 -19.69 19.77 10.90
CA GLY A 194 -19.79 21.16 10.43
C GLY A 194 -19.11 21.38 9.06
N ARG A 195 -18.34 22.47 8.94
CA ARG A 195 -17.63 22.84 7.70
C ARG A 195 -16.15 22.45 7.71
N ASP A 196 -15.70 21.79 8.77
CA ASP A 196 -14.29 21.41 8.89
C ASP A 196 -13.95 20.24 7.96
N SER A 197 -12.81 20.35 7.31
CA SER A 197 -12.26 19.28 6.50
C SER A 197 -10.76 19.14 6.73
N THR A 198 -10.27 17.92 6.64
CA THR A 198 -8.85 17.63 6.58
C THR A 198 -8.51 17.21 5.16
N VAL A 199 -7.51 17.87 4.58
CA VAL A 199 -6.98 17.51 3.26
C VAL A 199 -5.59 16.93 3.42
N VAL A 200 -5.39 15.71 2.93
CA VAL A 200 -4.08 15.04 2.89
C VAL A 200 -3.70 14.86 1.43
N ARG A 201 -2.54 15.40 1.05
CA ARG A 201 -1.96 15.17 -0.27
C ARG A 201 -0.69 14.34 -0.13
N THR A 202 -0.68 13.20 -0.80
CA THR A 202 0.48 12.30 -0.88
C THR A 202 1.05 12.37 -2.30
N ILE A 203 2.36 12.60 -2.40
CA ILE A 203 3.10 12.63 -3.68
C ILE A 203 4.19 11.58 -3.61
N TYR A 204 4.19 10.68 -4.59
CA TYR A 204 5.24 9.69 -4.79
C TYR A 204 6.23 10.19 -5.84
N SER A 205 7.51 10.03 -5.56
CA SER A 205 8.60 10.39 -6.45
C SER A 205 9.73 9.37 -6.38
N ALA A 206 10.70 9.46 -7.27
CA ALA A 206 11.87 8.57 -7.33
C ALA A 206 11.48 7.07 -7.27
N VAL A 207 10.35 6.70 -7.87
CA VAL A 207 9.84 5.32 -7.88
C VAL A 207 10.83 4.42 -8.62
N LYS A 208 11.24 3.32 -7.97
CA LYS A 208 12.09 2.27 -8.53
C LYS A 208 11.41 0.92 -8.35
N VAL A 209 11.43 0.09 -9.39
CA VAL A 209 10.82 -1.25 -9.39
C VAL A 209 11.91 -2.28 -9.66
N ASP A 210 11.93 -3.34 -8.86
CA ASP A 210 12.84 -4.49 -8.96
C ASP A 210 14.34 -4.09 -8.92
N VAL A 211 14.66 -3.01 -8.18
CA VAL A 211 16.02 -2.56 -7.90
C VAL A 211 16.44 -3.06 -6.52
N ASP A 212 17.63 -3.61 -6.41
CA ASP A 212 18.18 -4.01 -5.12
C ASP A 212 18.60 -2.78 -4.30
N ASP A 213 18.07 -2.74 -3.07
CA ASP A 213 18.42 -1.74 -2.07
C ASP A 213 18.43 -2.44 -0.69
N PRO A 214 19.50 -2.28 0.11
CA PRO A 214 19.59 -2.89 1.44
C PRO A 214 18.42 -2.54 2.36
N ALA A 215 17.77 -1.38 2.16
CA ALA A 215 16.65 -0.93 2.97
C ALA A 215 15.42 -1.86 2.90
N PHE A 216 15.24 -2.64 1.81
CA PHE A 216 14.17 -3.66 1.77
C PHE A 216 14.33 -4.72 2.85
N ASN A 217 15.57 -4.99 3.27
CA ASN A 217 15.90 -6.02 4.25
C ASN A 217 16.27 -5.42 5.61
N PHE A 218 16.01 -4.12 5.83
CA PHE A 218 16.31 -3.47 7.10
C PHE A 218 15.69 -4.25 8.27
N GLN A 219 16.48 -4.51 9.31
CA GLN A 219 16.03 -5.15 10.54
C GLN A 219 16.37 -4.25 11.72
N VAL A 220 15.48 -4.21 12.69
CA VAL A 220 15.76 -3.55 13.96
C VAL A 220 16.93 -4.28 14.64
N PRO A 221 17.95 -3.55 15.14
CA PRO A 221 19.07 -4.15 15.84
C PRO A 221 18.62 -5.04 17.01
N ALA A 222 19.31 -6.17 17.21
CA ALA A 222 18.95 -7.12 18.25
C ALA A 222 19.16 -6.58 19.67
N ASP A 223 20.01 -5.56 19.82
CA ASP A 223 20.32 -4.84 21.06
C ASP A 223 19.41 -3.63 21.30
N ALA A 224 18.40 -3.39 20.44
CA ALA A 224 17.44 -2.32 20.64
C ALA A 224 16.61 -2.56 21.90
N THR A 225 16.46 -1.51 22.73
CA THR A 225 15.72 -1.58 23.99
C THR A 225 14.24 -1.22 23.78
N PRO A 226 13.31 -1.77 24.60
CA PRO A 226 11.90 -1.40 24.52
C PRO A 226 11.69 0.09 24.77
N MET A 227 10.92 0.73 23.90
CA MET A 227 10.57 2.14 24.03
C MET A 227 9.66 2.34 25.25
N LYS A 228 10.02 3.28 26.13
CA LYS A 228 9.15 3.69 27.24
C LYS A 228 8.03 4.57 26.70
N LEU A 229 6.81 4.06 26.72
CA LEU A 229 5.63 4.88 26.44
C LEU A 229 5.33 5.76 27.64
N PRO A 230 4.90 7.03 27.45
CA PRO A 230 4.37 7.83 28.53
C PRO A 230 3.21 7.07 29.17
N GLU A 231 3.16 7.01 30.50
CA GLU A 231 1.98 6.50 31.18
C GLU A 231 0.78 7.34 30.71
N ALA A 232 -0.27 6.66 30.23
CA ALA A 232 -1.51 7.34 29.87
C ALA A 232 -2.01 8.07 31.12
N SER A 233 -1.95 9.39 31.10
CA SER A 233 -2.57 10.21 32.15
C SER A 233 -4.05 9.85 32.20
N ARG A 234 -4.45 9.16 33.27
CA ARG A 234 -5.84 8.80 33.57
C ARG A 234 -6.69 10.02 33.82
#